data_0b4c90cb055d3d03bffe0a5cf8e25886
#
_entry.id   0b4c90cb055d3d03bffe0a5cf8e25886
#
_cell.length_a   1.000
_cell.length_b   1.000
_cell.length_c   1.000
_cell.angle_alpha   90.00
_cell.angle_beta   90.00
_cell.angle_gamma   90.00
#
_symmetry.space_group_name_H-M   'P 1'
#
loop_
_entity.id
_entity.type
_entity.pdbx_description
1 polymer ?
#
loop_
_entity_poly.entity_id
_entity_poly.type
_entity_poly.pdbx_seq_one_letter_code
_entity_poly.pdbx_strand_id
1 'polypeptide(L)'
;ESGVDWYPDANLPTGSTRVFVFDWRDHPAKTQEWYDRRKSKFVSEGMAHIFAQEVDRDYSASISNAIIPMDWINAAVDAHLTIPYLAAESLPEVWGAGLDVADGGEDRNALTIRQSIIVRSVEEWGERDPGVTTRRTHAACRAHMPIKVQYDCIGVGSSVKSEYNRWVDEGLIDQRQIKFVPWSAGAKVINPYERVIPDDDLSPLNREMFGNFKAQAWWALRTRF
;
A
#
# COMPACT_ATOMS: atom_id res chain seq x y z
N GLU A 1 22.72 14.69 -31.73
CA GLU A 1 21.26 14.94 -31.80
C GLU A 1 20.67 14.36 -30.52
N SER A 2 20.28 15.22 -29.61
CA SER A 2 19.65 14.83 -28.35
C SER A 2 18.24 14.35 -28.64
N GLY A 3 18.00 13.06 -28.51
CA GLY A 3 16.70 12.45 -28.72
C GLY A 3 15.77 12.69 -27.53
N VAL A 4 15.32 13.91 -27.37
CA VAL A 4 14.15 14.17 -26.53
C VAL A 4 12.93 13.99 -27.42
N ASP A 5 12.36 12.81 -27.40
CA ASP A 5 11.08 12.54 -28.06
C ASP A 5 9.98 13.24 -27.26
N TRP A 6 9.70 14.48 -27.67
CA TRP A 6 8.57 15.24 -27.18
C TRP A 6 7.37 14.91 -28.09
N TYR A 7 6.47 14.06 -27.62
CA TYR A 7 5.22 13.79 -28.32
C TYR A 7 4.11 14.67 -27.75
N PRO A 8 3.76 15.78 -28.43
CA PRO A 8 2.52 16.49 -28.13
C PRO A 8 1.40 15.70 -28.80
N ASP A 9 0.97 14.61 -28.19
CA ASP A 9 -0.18 13.90 -28.72
C ASP A 9 -1.45 14.58 -28.21
N ALA A 10 -2.11 15.32 -29.13
CA ALA A 10 -3.38 15.99 -28.89
C ALA A 10 -4.54 14.99 -28.68
N ASN A 11 -4.31 13.70 -28.85
CA ASN A 11 -5.31 12.65 -28.85
C ASN A 11 -5.21 11.70 -27.64
N LEU A 12 -4.53 12.08 -26.56
CA LEU A 12 -4.55 11.28 -25.34
C LEU A 12 -5.95 11.22 -24.74
N PRO A 13 -6.45 10.03 -24.35
CA PRO A 13 -7.73 9.89 -23.68
C PRO A 13 -7.80 10.78 -22.44
N THR A 14 -8.99 11.32 -22.14
CA THR A 14 -9.23 12.12 -20.94
C THR A 14 -8.86 11.28 -19.70
N GLY A 15 -7.97 11.79 -18.85
CA GLY A 15 -7.45 11.09 -17.68
C GLY A 15 -6.09 10.41 -17.86
N SER A 16 -5.49 10.48 -19.06
CA SER A 16 -4.12 9.98 -19.28
C SER A 16 -3.10 10.88 -18.61
N THR A 17 -2.13 10.29 -17.91
CA THR A 17 -0.98 11.00 -17.33
C THR A 17 0.13 11.07 -18.38
N ARG A 18 0.64 12.27 -18.62
CA ARG A 18 1.84 12.44 -19.45
C ARG A 18 3.05 12.17 -18.58
N VAL A 19 3.89 11.22 -19.01
CA VAL A 19 5.15 10.92 -18.33
C VAL A 19 6.27 11.56 -19.13
N PHE A 20 6.98 12.48 -18.52
CA PHE A 20 8.23 13.03 -19.06
C PHE A 20 9.38 12.16 -18.54
N VAL A 21 10.12 11.56 -19.45
CA VAL A 21 11.30 10.75 -19.14
C VAL A 21 12.54 11.53 -19.49
N PHE A 22 13.36 11.86 -18.49
CA PHE A 22 14.64 12.54 -18.68
C PHE A 22 15.77 11.64 -18.22
N ASP A 23 16.65 11.28 -19.15
CA ASP A 23 17.82 10.45 -18.89
C ASP A 23 19.05 11.33 -18.63
N TRP A 24 20.02 10.82 -17.89
CA TRP A 24 21.27 11.56 -17.68
C TRP A 24 22.00 11.84 -19.00
N ARG A 25 21.79 10.99 -20.05
CA ARG A 25 22.35 11.17 -21.40
C ARG A 25 21.76 12.37 -22.13
N ASP A 26 20.57 12.80 -21.75
CA ASP A 26 19.92 13.99 -22.31
C ASP A 26 20.50 15.29 -21.74
N HIS A 27 21.33 15.21 -20.69
CA HIS A 27 21.92 16.36 -20.06
C HIS A 27 23.29 16.69 -20.67
N PRO A 28 23.48 17.86 -21.29
CA PRO A 28 24.68 18.20 -22.08
C PRO A 28 26.01 18.16 -21.31
N ALA A 29 25.96 18.33 -19.99
CA ALA A 29 27.14 18.30 -19.12
C ALA A 29 27.41 16.94 -18.47
N LYS A 30 26.59 15.91 -18.72
CA LYS A 30 26.78 14.57 -18.14
C LYS A 30 27.30 13.63 -19.22
N THR A 31 28.60 13.35 -19.17
CA THR A 31 29.30 12.44 -20.08
C THR A 31 29.33 11.01 -19.51
N GLN A 32 29.76 10.05 -20.32
CA GLN A 32 30.02 8.68 -19.86
C GLN A 32 31.04 8.66 -18.71
N GLU A 33 32.07 9.51 -18.77
CA GLU A 33 33.05 9.64 -17.70
C GLU A 33 32.41 10.15 -16.39
N TRP A 34 31.45 11.09 -16.48
CA TRP A 34 30.66 11.52 -15.33
C TRP A 34 29.89 10.35 -14.74
N TYR A 35 29.23 9.54 -15.57
CA TYR A 35 28.45 8.38 -15.16
C TYR A 35 29.34 7.36 -14.42
N ASP A 36 30.46 6.95 -15.01
CA ASP A 36 31.35 5.92 -14.47
C ASP A 36 31.96 6.34 -13.14
N ARG A 37 32.39 7.59 -13.04
CA ARG A 37 32.91 8.16 -11.79
C ARG A 37 31.83 8.22 -10.69
N ARG A 38 30.63 8.64 -11.04
CA ARG A 38 29.50 8.72 -10.10
C ARG A 38 29.10 7.33 -9.62
N LYS A 39 28.98 6.37 -10.53
CA LYS A 39 28.66 4.97 -10.22
C LYS A 39 29.68 4.35 -9.29
N SER A 40 30.96 4.49 -9.60
CA SER A 40 32.06 3.96 -8.77
C SER A 40 31.99 4.53 -7.35
N LYS A 41 31.70 5.83 -7.18
CA LYS A 41 31.54 6.45 -5.88
C LYS A 41 30.37 5.84 -5.10
N PHE A 42 29.18 5.73 -5.69
CA PHE A 42 28.01 5.16 -5.02
C PHE A 42 28.22 3.68 -4.66
N VAL A 43 28.91 2.90 -5.52
CA VAL A 43 29.28 1.51 -5.21
C VAL A 43 30.21 1.44 -4.01
N SER A 44 31.26 2.28 -3.97
CA SER A 44 32.23 2.30 -2.86
C SER A 44 31.60 2.72 -1.51
N GLU A 45 30.52 3.49 -1.55
CA GLU A 45 29.76 3.93 -0.39
C GLU A 45 28.62 2.96 -0.01
N GLY A 46 28.49 1.82 -0.69
CA GLY A 46 27.41 0.84 -0.45
C GLY A 46 26.03 1.29 -0.93
N MET A 47 25.95 2.33 -1.76
CA MET A 47 24.72 2.96 -2.24
C MET A 47 24.42 2.64 -3.71
N ALA A 48 24.91 1.52 -4.24
CA ALA A 48 24.72 1.11 -5.63
C ALA A 48 23.23 1.08 -6.05
N HIS A 49 22.35 0.68 -5.16
CA HIS A 49 20.90 0.63 -5.39
C HIS A 49 20.28 2.04 -5.56
N ILE A 50 20.80 3.04 -4.82
CA ILE A 50 20.35 4.44 -4.99
C ILE A 50 20.80 4.97 -6.35
N PHE A 51 22.02 4.63 -6.79
CA PHE A 51 22.49 5.01 -8.11
C PHE A 51 21.64 4.40 -9.22
N ALA A 52 21.31 3.11 -9.11
CA ALA A 52 20.44 2.43 -10.06
C ALA A 52 19.05 3.11 -10.14
N GLN A 53 18.47 3.46 -9.02
CA GLN A 53 17.17 4.14 -8.96
C GLN A 53 17.21 5.57 -9.53
N GLU A 54 18.18 6.39 -9.08
CA GLU A 54 18.19 7.83 -9.34
C GLU A 54 18.87 8.20 -10.68
N VAL A 55 19.79 7.36 -11.17
CA VAL A 55 20.56 7.64 -12.38
C VAL A 55 20.18 6.69 -13.50
N ASP A 56 20.13 5.38 -13.24
CA ASP A 56 19.75 4.38 -14.24
C ASP A 56 18.23 4.26 -14.42
N ARG A 57 17.44 4.86 -13.50
CA ARG A 57 15.97 4.75 -13.45
C ARG A 57 15.52 3.29 -13.37
N ASP A 58 16.36 2.46 -12.81
CA ASP A 58 16.05 1.07 -12.54
C ASP A 58 15.33 0.97 -11.20
N TYR A 59 14.02 1.11 -11.25
CA TYR A 59 13.15 0.98 -10.08
C TYR A 59 12.94 -0.49 -9.67
N SER A 60 13.40 -1.44 -10.49
CA SER A 60 13.41 -2.86 -10.16
C SER A 60 14.64 -3.24 -9.32
N ALA A 61 15.70 -2.43 -9.36
CA ALA A 61 16.82 -2.58 -8.43
C ALA A 61 16.26 -2.43 -7.02
N SER A 62 15.78 -3.53 -6.47
CA SER A 62 15.13 -3.58 -5.16
C SER A 62 16.07 -2.92 -4.16
N ILE A 63 15.61 -1.85 -3.55
CA ILE A 63 16.27 -1.30 -2.38
C ILE A 63 16.47 -2.51 -1.47
N SER A 64 17.69 -2.88 -1.18
CA SER A 64 18.03 -4.06 -0.35
C SER A 64 17.29 -4.05 1.00
N ASN A 65 16.71 -2.90 1.36
CA ASN A 65 15.95 -2.63 2.57
C ASN A 65 14.43 -2.44 2.32
N ALA A 66 13.93 -2.67 1.10
CA ALA A 66 12.48 -2.63 0.88
C ALA A 66 11.81 -3.77 1.66
N ILE A 67 10.78 -3.44 2.43
CA ILE A 67 10.07 -4.44 3.23
C ILE A 67 9.38 -5.47 2.33
N ILE A 68 8.87 -5.05 1.18
CA ILE A 68 8.31 -5.91 0.13
C ILE A 68 9.05 -5.56 -1.17
N PRO A 69 9.86 -6.46 -1.72
CA PRO A 69 10.54 -6.23 -2.99
C PRO A 69 9.55 -6.01 -4.13
N MET A 70 9.90 -5.14 -5.09
CA MET A 70 9.03 -4.85 -6.23
C MET A 70 8.75 -6.11 -7.07
N ASP A 71 9.73 -6.99 -7.22
CA ASP A 71 9.56 -8.25 -7.96
C ASP A 71 8.46 -9.14 -7.35
N TRP A 72 8.33 -9.13 -6.01
CA TRP A 72 7.26 -9.87 -5.34
C TRP A 72 5.90 -9.23 -5.61
N ILE A 73 5.84 -7.90 -5.58
CA ILE A 73 4.61 -7.17 -5.91
C ILE A 73 4.19 -7.47 -7.35
N ASN A 74 5.13 -7.39 -8.30
CA ASN A 74 4.87 -7.69 -9.70
C ASN A 74 4.41 -9.15 -9.92
N ALA A 75 4.99 -10.11 -9.20
CA ALA A 75 4.59 -11.51 -9.25
C ALA A 75 3.19 -11.75 -8.66
N ALA A 76 2.76 -10.92 -7.70
CA ALA A 76 1.46 -11.03 -7.07
C ALA A 76 0.33 -10.39 -7.90
N VAL A 77 0.66 -9.45 -8.82
CA VAL A 77 -0.34 -8.84 -9.70
C VAL A 77 -0.99 -9.92 -10.56
N ASP A 78 -2.31 -10.00 -10.47
CA ASP A 78 -3.13 -10.97 -11.22
C ASP A 78 -2.78 -12.45 -11.02
N ALA A 79 -1.95 -12.78 -10.03
CA ALA A 79 -1.57 -14.16 -9.72
C ALA A 79 -2.78 -15.09 -9.51
N HIS A 80 -3.89 -14.55 -9.00
CA HIS A 80 -5.14 -15.30 -8.81
C HIS A 80 -5.81 -15.74 -10.11
N LEU A 81 -5.43 -15.17 -11.27
CA LEU A 81 -5.94 -15.57 -12.58
C LEU A 81 -5.23 -16.81 -13.13
N THR A 82 -4.03 -17.09 -12.63
CA THR A 82 -3.18 -18.18 -13.12
C THR A 82 -2.94 -19.30 -12.11
N ILE A 83 -3.13 -19.02 -10.82
CA ILE A 83 -2.91 -19.97 -9.73
C ILE A 83 -4.26 -20.55 -9.27
N PRO A 84 -4.55 -21.83 -9.54
CA PRO A 84 -5.89 -22.41 -9.33
C PRO A 84 -6.40 -22.32 -7.89
N TYR A 85 -5.54 -22.48 -6.87
CA TYR A 85 -5.97 -22.40 -5.47
C TYR A 85 -6.26 -20.96 -4.99
N LEU A 86 -5.94 -19.95 -5.80
CA LEU A 86 -6.31 -18.54 -5.58
C LEU A 86 -7.58 -18.14 -6.33
N ALA A 87 -8.17 -19.05 -7.12
CA ALA A 87 -9.44 -18.78 -7.78
C ALA A 87 -10.54 -18.43 -6.76
N ALA A 88 -11.46 -17.57 -7.16
CA ALA A 88 -12.49 -17.04 -6.26
C ALA A 88 -13.29 -18.13 -5.55
N GLU A 89 -13.60 -19.22 -6.25
CA GLU A 89 -14.39 -20.35 -5.75
C GLU A 89 -13.61 -21.19 -4.71
N SER A 90 -12.29 -21.10 -4.72
CA SER A 90 -11.41 -21.84 -3.80
C SER A 90 -11.08 -21.07 -2.53
N LEU A 91 -11.39 -19.77 -2.49
CA LEU A 91 -11.05 -18.92 -1.36
C LEU A 91 -12.17 -18.90 -0.31
N PRO A 92 -11.82 -18.88 0.99
CA PRO A 92 -12.78 -18.64 2.04
C PRO A 92 -13.50 -17.30 1.82
N GLU A 93 -14.79 -17.24 2.13
CA GLU A 93 -15.57 -15.99 2.13
C GLU A 93 -15.26 -15.14 3.37
N VAL A 94 -13.99 -14.81 3.54
CA VAL A 94 -13.50 -13.92 4.59
C VAL A 94 -13.18 -12.57 3.97
N TRP A 95 -14.07 -11.62 4.20
CA TRP A 95 -13.94 -10.27 3.68
C TRP A 95 -13.29 -9.31 4.68
N GLY A 96 -12.50 -8.41 4.15
CA GLY A 96 -11.88 -7.33 4.91
C GLY A 96 -11.69 -6.10 4.06
N ALA A 97 -11.75 -4.95 4.69
CA ALA A 97 -11.48 -3.68 4.04
C ALA A 97 -10.50 -2.82 4.84
N GLY A 98 -9.76 -1.98 4.14
CA GLY A 98 -8.94 -0.91 4.68
C GLY A 98 -9.41 0.42 4.16
N LEU A 99 -9.67 1.37 5.05
CA LEU A 99 -10.07 2.72 4.72
C LEU A 99 -8.97 3.69 5.17
N ASP A 100 -8.45 4.44 4.23
CA ASP A 100 -7.61 5.61 4.48
C ASP A 100 -8.45 6.87 4.29
N VAL A 101 -8.44 7.76 5.29
CA VAL A 101 -9.31 8.94 5.34
C VAL A 101 -8.47 10.18 5.17
N ALA A 102 -8.73 10.93 4.11
CA ALA A 102 -8.07 12.21 3.84
C ALA A 102 -8.71 13.37 4.61
N ASP A 103 -7.88 14.33 5.02
CA ASP A 103 -8.29 15.56 5.73
C ASP A 103 -8.69 16.71 4.76
N GLY A 104 -8.85 16.42 3.50
CA GLY A 104 -9.09 17.44 2.48
C GLY A 104 -7.78 17.93 1.86
N GLY A 105 -7.87 18.97 1.01
CA GLY A 105 -6.74 19.39 0.19
C GLY A 105 -6.64 18.54 -1.08
N GLU A 106 -5.42 18.17 -1.47
CA GLU A 106 -5.14 17.33 -2.64
C GLU A 106 -5.20 15.82 -2.29
N ASP A 107 -5.18 15.47 -1.01
CA ASP A 107 -5.25 14.09 -0.55
C ASP A 107 -6.62 13.46 -0.86
N ARG A 108 -6.60 12.17 -1.14
CA ARG A 108 -7.79 11.40 -1.48
C ARG A 108 -8.05 10.32 -0.45
N ASN A 109 -9.33 10.09 -0.16
CA ASN A 109 -9.73 8.89 0.57
C ASN A 109 -9.48 7.67 -0.29
N ALA A 110 -9.09 6.56 0.32
CA ALA A 110 -8.91 5.29 -0.37
C ALA A 110 -9.58 4.13 0.40
N LEU A 111 -10.29 3.29 -0.33
CA LEU A 111 -10.91 2.07 0.19
C LEU A 111 -10.39 0.86 -0.57
N THR A 112 -9.77 -0.07 0.14
CA THR A 112 -9.36 -1.35 -0.39
C THR A 112 -10.27 -2.45 0.15
N ILE A 113 -10.85 -3.29 -0.70
CA ILE A 113 -11.62 -4.46 -0.30
C ILE A 113 -10.90 -5.72 -0.75
N ARG A 114 -10.78 -6.70 0.13
CA ARG A 114 -10.15 -8.01 -0.12
C ARG A 114 -11.05 -9.16 0.28
N GLN A 115 -10.94 -10.25 -0.47
CA GLN A 115 -11.44 -11.57 -0.10
C GLN A 115 -10.23 -12.44 0.27
N SER A 116 -10.17 -12.93 1.49
CA SER A 116 -9.00 -13.65 1.98
C SER A 116 -7.71 -12.86 1.72
N ILE A 117 -6.79 -13.36 0.88
CA ILE A 117 -5.53 -12.72 0.51
C ILE A 117 -5.59 -11.92 -0.80
N ILE A 118 -6.71 -11.98 -1.53
CA ILE A 118 -6.84 -11.32 -2.84
C ILE A 118 -7.49 -9.94 -2.67
N VAL A 119 -6.83 -8.90 -3.16
CA VAL A 119 -7.42 -7.57 -3.30
C VAL A 119 -8.40 -7.59 -4.46
N ARG A 120 -9.67 -7.27 -4.18
CA ARG A 120 -10.77 -7.28 -5.16
C ARG A 120 -11.04 -5.92 -5.76
N SER A 121 -10.91 -4.87 -4.96
CA SER A 121 -11.07 -3.50 -5.44
C SER A 121 -10.21 -2.53 -4.64
N VAL A 122 -9.80 -1.46 -5.30
CA VAL A 122 -9.24 -0.25 -4.71
C VAL A 122 -10.00 0.92 -5.32
N GLU A 123 -10.62 1.74 -4.47
CA GLU A 123 -11.34 2.93 -4.87
C GLU A 123 -10.74 4.16 -4.22
N GLU A 124 -10.65 5.24 -4.97
CA GLU A 124 -10.21 6.54 -4.47
C GLU A 124 -11.27 7.61 -4.77
N TRP A 125 -11.44 8.55 -3.85
CA TRP A 125 -12.33 9.70 -4.06
C TRP A 125 -11.90 10.92 -3.26
N GLY A 126 -12.21 12.10 -3.82
CA GLY A 126 -12.06 13.37 -3.12
C GLY A 126 -13.33 13.65 -2.31
N GLU A 127 -13.22 13.71 -0.98
CA GLU A 127 -14.28 14.10 -0.06
C GLU A 127 -13.67 14.61 1.23
N ARG A 128 -14.18 15.71 1.74
CA ARG A 128 -13.67 16.35 2.98
C ARG A 128 -14.50 16.00 4.22
N ASP A 129 -15.74 15.57 4.02
CA ASP A 129 -16.62 15.19 5.12
C ASP A 129 -16.40 13.70 5.47
N PRO A 130 -15.80 13.40 6.63
CA PRO A 130 -15.59 12.01 7.06
C PRO A 130 -16.89 11.22 7.23
N GLY A 131 -18.02 11.90 7.51
CA GLY A 131 -19.33 11.27 7.59
C GLY A 131 -19.79 10.78 6.21
N VAL A 132 -19.57 11.56 5.13
CA VAL A 132 -19.83 11.14 3.75
C VAL A 132 -18.92 9.96 3.39
N THR A 133 -17.62 10.06 3.70
CA THR A 133 -16.66 9.00 3.49
C THR A 133 -17.06 7.71 4.21
N THR A 134 -17.50 7.79 5.47
CA THR A 134 -17.95 6.63 6.24
C THR A 134 -19.20 5.99 5.63
N ARG A 135 -20.18 6.80 5.18
CA ARG A 135 -21.39 6.30 4.48
C ARG A 135 -21.05 5.62 3.16
N ARG A 136 -20.16 6.20 2.36
CA ARG A 136 -19.68 5.60 1.09
C ARG A 136 -19.02 4.26 1.35
N THR A 137 -18.11 4.20 2.32
CA THR A 137 -17.43 2.96 2.74
C THR A 137 -18.43 1.89 3.17
N HIS A 138 -19.42 2.26 4.01
CA HIS A 138 -20.47 1.34 4.42
C HIS A 138 -21.27 0.80 3.21
N ALA A 139 -21.65 1.68 2.29
CA ALA A 139 -22.40 1.27 1.09
C ALA A 139 -21.60 0.28 0.22
N ALA A 140 -20.30 0.55 -0.01
CA ALA A 140 -19.42 -0.34 -0.75
C ALA A 140 -19.26 -1.72 -0.07
N CYS A 141 -19.21 -1.76 1.26
CA CYS A 141 -19.04 -3.00 2.02
C CYS A 141 -20.30 -3.87 2.08
N ARG A 142 -21.50 -3.35 1.76
CA ARG A 142 -22.75 -4.11 1.87
C ARG A 142 -22.82 -5.37 0.98
N ALA A 143 -22.11 -5.37 -0.14
CA ALA A 143 -22.05 -6.54 -1.03
C ALA A 143 -21.17 -7.68 -0.49
N HIS A 144 -20.42 -7.45 0.60
CA HIS A 144 -19.37 -8.34 1.09
C HIS A 144 -19.52 -8.68 2.58
N MET A 145 -20.76 -8.76 3.06
CA MET A 145 -21.06 -9.08 4.46
C MET A 145 -20.90 -10.56 4.78
N PRO A 146 -20.36 -10.96 5.95
CA PRO A 146 -19.83 -10.10 7.00
C PRO A 146 -18.43 -9.57 6.69
N ILE A 147 -18.17 -8.29 6.98
CA ILE A 147 -16.90 -7.64 6.68
C ILE A 147 -16.39 -6.80 7.86
N LYS A 148 -15.06 -6.78 8.04
CA LYS A 148 -14.37 -5.86 8.95
C LYS A 148 -13.70 -4.76 8.15
N VAL A 149 -13.97 -3.51 8.49
CA VAL A 149 -13.35 -2.32 7.91
C VAL A 149 -12.35 -1.78 8.92
N GLN A 150 -11.06 -1.86 8.61
CA GLN A 150 -10.01 -1.23 9.40
C GLN A 150 -9.76 0.18 8.89
N TYR A 151 -9.59 1.14 9.79
CA TYR A 151 -9.31 2.54 9.44
C TYR A 151 -8.31 3.14 10.41
N ASP A 152 -7.44 4.05 9.96
CA ASP A 152 -6.57 4.78 10.88
C ASP A 152 -7.44 5.66 11.80
N CYS A 153 -7.31 5.44 13.08
CA CYS A 153 -8.13 6.11 14.09
C CYS A 153 -7.51 7.41 14.61
N ILE A 154 -6.38 7.84 14.06
CA ILE A 154 -5.67 9.07 14.47
C ILE A 154 -6.06 10.22 13.53
N GLY A 155 -6.10 11.44 14.06
CA GLY A 155 -6.46 12.61 13.26
C GLY A 155 -7.90 12.54 12.76
N VAL A 156 -8.08 12.74 11.45
CA VAL A 156 -9.40 12.77 10.78
C VAL A 156 -10.16 11.47 10.94
N GLY A 157 -9.48 10.34 10.97
CA GLY A 157 -10.10 9.03 11.16
C GLY A 157 -10.86 8.87 12.48
N SER A 158 -10.61 9.73 13.49
CA SER A 158 -11.40 9.74 14.73
C SER A 158 -12.89 10.03 14.48
N SER A 159 -13.20 10.79 13.43
CA SER A 159 -14.58 11.12 13.04
C SER A 159 -15.35 9.90 12.51
N VAL A 160 -14.66 8.97 11.86
CA VAL A 160 -15.24 7.68 11.41
C VAL A 160 -15.80 6.90 12.59
N LYS A 161 -15.06 6.87 13.69
CA LYS A 161 -15.52 6.20 14.93
C LYS A 161 -16.80 6.82 15.46
N SER A 162 -16.88 8.15 15.49
CA SER A 162 -18.05 8.86 16.02
C SER A 162 -19.29 8.60 15.18
N GLU A 163 -19.15 8.66 13.85
CA GLU A 163 -20.26 8.41 12.92
C GLU A 163 -20.73 6.94 12.99
N TYR A 164 -19.80 6.00 13.01
CA TYR A 164 -20.09 4.58 13.14
C TYR A 164 -20.82 4.26 14.46
N ASN A 165 -20.34 4.78 15.60
CA ASN A 165 -20.97 4.55 16.90
C ASN A 165 -22.41 5.10 16.92
N ARG A 166 -22.62 6.30 16.36
CA ARG A 166 -23.95 6.88 16.23
C ARG A 166 -24.91 5.95 15.47
N TRP A 167 -24.47 5.38 14.33
CA TRP A 167 -25.31 4.47 13.56
C TRP A 167 -25.62 3.16 14.30
N VAL A 168 -24.66 2.67 15.09
CA VAL A 168 -24.87 1.51 15.96
C VAL A 168 -25.92 1.80 17.02
N ASP A 169 -25.81 2.96 17.68
CA ASP A 169 -26.73 3.38 18.75
C ASP A 169 -28.15 3.64 18.21
N GLU A 170 -28.23 4.16 16.98
CA GLU A 170 -29.50 4.36 16.24
C GLU A 170 -30.06 3.07 15.61
N GLY A 171 -29.37 1.95 15.72
CA GLY A 171 -29.80 0.66 15.13
C GLY A 171 -29.75 0.60 13.61
N LEU A 172 -29.00 1.51 12.96
CA LEU A 172 -28.89 1.59 11.51
C LEU A 172 -27.90 0.58 10.93
N ILE A 173 -26.99 0.05 11.75
CA ILE A 173 -25.97 -0.93 11.36
C ILE A 173 -25.96 -2.12 12.31
N ASP A 174 -25.97 -3.32 11.76
CA ASP A 174 -25.66 -4.54 12.48
C ASP A 174 -24.13 -4.75 12.50
N GLN A 175 -23.51 -4.61 13.68
CA GLN A 175 -22.07 -4.82 13.90
C GLN A 175 -21.59 -6.24 13.56
N ARG A 176 -22.48 -7.22 13.49
CA ARG A 176 -22.14 -8.58 13.05
C ARG A 176 -21.92 -8.65 11.56
N GLN A 177 -22.55 -7.75 10.80
CA GLN A 177 -22.47 -7.70 9.34
C GLN A 177 -21.36 -6.78 8.85
N ILE A 178 -21.30 -5.55 9.38
CA ILE A 178 -20.24 -4.58 9.04
C ILE A 178 -19.67 -3.98 10.31
N LYS A 179 -18.40 -4.29 10.58
CA LYS A 179 -17.72 -3.82 11.79
C LYS A 179 -16.55 -2.90 11.44
N PHE A 180 -16.63 -1.64 11.85
CA PHE A 180 -15.51 -0.73 11.78
C PHE A 180 -14.57 -0.93 12.97
N VAL A 181 -13.30 -1.16 12.70
CA VAL A 181 -12.27 -1.49 13.67
C VAL A 181 -11.18 -0.42 13.60
N PRO A 182 -10.98 0.35 14.69
CA PRO A 182 -9.90 1.34 14.71
C PRO A 182 -8.54 0.65 14.63
N TRP A 183 -7.65 1.22 13.83
CA TRP A 183 -6.26 0.81 13.70
C TRP A 183 -5.36 1.98 14.11
N SER A 184 -4.34 1.72 14.89
CA SER A 184 -3.37 2.73 15.31
C SER A 184 -1.98 2.30 14.93
N ALA A 185 -1.35 3.06 14.05
CA ALA A 185 0.01 2.81 13.56
C ALA A 185 1.05 2.79 14.69
N GLY A 186 0.90 3.68 15.66
CA GLY A 186 1.80 3.82 16.81
C GLY A 186 1.52 2.88 17.98
N ALA A 187 0.51 2.00 17.89
CA ALA A 187 0.20 1.05 18.96
C ALA A 187 1.38 0.12 19.26
N LYS A 188 1.37 -0.45 20.45
CA LYS A 188 2.33 -1.48 20.85
C LYS A 188 2.18 -2.72 19.97
N VAL A 189 3.28 -3.45 19.80
CA VAL A 189 3.27 -4.73 19.09
C VAL A 189 2.27 -5.71 19.71
N ILE A 190 1.64 -6.51 18.87
CA ILE A 190 0.74 -7.60 19.28
C ILE A 190 1.60 -8.80 19.64
N ASN A 191 1.17 -9.55 20.66
CA ASN A 191 1.84 -10.76 21.14
C ASN A 191 3.34 -10.53 21.36
N PRO A 192 3.75 -9.59 22.21
CA PRO A 192 5.13 -9.10 22.32
C PRO A 192 6.13 -10.20 22.70
N TYR A 193 5.70 -11.27 23.32
CA TYR A 193 6.53 -12.39 23.77
C TYR A 193 6.50 -13.60 22.83
N GLU A 194 5.73 -13.53 21.75
CA GLU A 194 5.78 -14.56 20.70
C GLU A 194 6.94 -14.29 19.74
N ARG A 195 7.46 -15.36 19.15
CA ARG A 195 8.49 -15.28 18.13
C ARG A 195 7.93 -14.77 16.81
N VAL A 196 8.74 -14.03 16.06
CA VAL A 196 8.38 -13.52 14.73
C VAL A 196 8.12 -14.66 13.76
N ILE A 197 8.96 -15.71 13.83
CA ILE A 197 8.75 -16.97 13.10
C ILE A 197 8.39 -18.01 14.15
N PRO A 198 7.14 -18.49 14.15
CA PRO A 198 6.73 -19.59 15.04
C PRO A 198 7.63 -20.82 14.82
N ASP A 199 7.88 -21.55 15.88
CA ASP A 199 8.66 -22.80 15.86
C ASP A 199 10.15 -22.65 15.49
N ASP A 200 10.67 -21.42 15.38
CA ASP A 200 12.09 -21.13 15.21
C ASP A 200 12.67 -20.53 16.51
N ASP A 201 13.44 -21.33 17.25
CA ASP A 201 14.05 -20.93 18.51
C ASP A 201 15.09 -19.81 18.39
N LEU A 202 15.61 -19.58 17.20
CA LEU A 202 16.55 -18.50 16.90
C LEU A 202 15.85 -17.21 16.46
N SER A 203 14.55 -17.27 16.15
CA SER A 203 13.78 -16.09 15.75
C SER A 203 13.61 -15.13 16.94
N PRO A 204 13.78 -13.81 16.74
CA PRO A 204 13.57 -12.83 17.79
C PRO A 204 12.11 -12.79 18.25
N LEU A 205 11.85 -12.26 19.43
CA LEU A 205 10.50 -11.96 19.88
C LEU A 205 9.93 -10.73 19.15
N ASN A 206 8.60 -10.65 19.01
CA ASN A 206 7.95 -9.52 18.34
C ASN A 206 8.38 -8.16 18.93
N ARG A 207 8.50 -8.04 20.25
CA ARG A 207 8.96 -6.82 20.93
C ARG A 207 10.42 -6.45 20.65
N GLU A 208 11.23 -7.42 20.26
CA GLU A 208 12.66 -7.21 19.96
C GLU A 208 12.86 -6.78 18.52
N MET A 209 12.03 -7.28 17.62
CA MET A 209 12.12 -6.97 16.18
C MET A 209 11.36 -5.71 15.78
N PHE A 210 10.20 -5.45 16.37
CA PHE A 210 9.30 -4.37 15.94
C PHE A 210 9.21 -3.26 16.98
N GLY A 211 9.45 -2.02 16.55
CA GLY A 211 9.30 -0.85 17.40
C GLY A 211 7.86 -0.44 17.68
N ASN A 212 6.92 -0.83 16.81
CA ASN A 212 5.49 -0.51 16.92
C ASN A 212 4.65 -1.47 16.07
N PHE A 213 3.31 -1.36 16.19
CA PHE A 213 2.38 -2.19 15.44
C PHE A 213 2.46 -1.97 13.92
N LYS A 214 2.75 -0.75 13.45
CA LYS A 214 2.91 -0.48 12.02
C LYS A 214 4.02 -1.34 11.40
N ALA A 215 5.18 -1.41 12.06
CA ALA A 215 6.29 -2.23 11.60
C ALA A 215 5.94 -3.72 11.57
N GLN A 216 5.26 -4.21 12.61
CA GLN A 216 4.77 -5.60 12.67
C GLN A 216 3.73 -5.89 11.58
N ALA A 217 2.81 -4.97 11.30
CA ALA A 217 1.78 -5.13 10.27
C ALA A 217 2.39 -5.19 8.86
N TRP A 218 3.38 -4.34 8.57
CA TRP A 218 4.11 -4.38 7.31
C TRP A 218 4.89 -5.69 7.12
N TRP A 219 5.49 -6.20 8.19
CA TRP A 219 6.16 -7.50 8.15
C TRP A 219 5.15 -8.63 7.90
N ALA A 220 4.01 -8.61 8.59
CA ALA A 220 2.94 -9.57 8.36
C ALA A 220 2.36 -9.49 6.94
N LEU A 221 2.33 -8.30 6.32
CA LEU A 221 1.95 -8.15 4.92
C LEU A 221 3.00 -8.76 4.00
N ARG A 222 4.30 -8.52 4.26
CA ARG A 222 5.41 -9.11 3.49
C ARG A 222 5.31 -10.64 3.37
N THR A 223 4.91 -11.32 4.44
CA THR A 223 4.81 -12.80 4.45
C THR A 223 3.67 -13.35 3.61
N ARG A 224 2.91 -12.49 2.94
CA ARG A 224 1.78 -12.87 2.06
C ARG A 224 2.12 -12.77 0.58
N PHE A 225 3.29 -12.23 0.26
CA PHE A 225 3.88 -12.22 -1.06
C PHE A 225 4.86 -13.38 -1.25
#